data_5701af7afac4adad428179bc783274f1
#
_entry.id   5701af7afac4adad428179bc783274f1
#
_cell.length_a   1.000
_cell.length_b   1.000
_cell.length_c   1.000
_cell.angle_alpha   90.00
_cell.angle_beta   90.00
_cell.angle_gamma   90.00
#
_symmetry.space_group_name_H-M   'P 1'
#
loop_
_entity.id
_entity.type
_entity.pdbx_description
1 polymer ?
#
loop_
_entity_poly.entity_id
_entity_poly.type
_entity_poly.pdbx_seq_one_letter_code
_entity_poly.pdbx_strand_id
1 'polypeptide(L)'
;MAQCRERLHIVLAFSPVGEQFRNRCRQFPSIINCCTIDWYNAWPKDALYSVAYRQYEENETKLGLQDVKEVLANASVFIHESVKDASDLYFAELRRRNYTTPTSYLDLIKTYVEMLRKDKVIVPNKMIRYQNGLSRLAETNVMVDDLKKKLIKLMPEIEEKTKATQEMVVDLEV
;
A
#
# COMPACT_ATOMS: atom_id res chain seq x y z
N MET A 1 24.73 -34.49 34.45
CA MET A 1 23.56 -35.14 33.80
C MET A 1 22.23 -34.68 34.40
N ALA A 2 22.02 -34.63 35.72
CA ALA A 2 20.77 -34.18 36.31
C ALA A 2 20.37 -32.74 35.97
N GLN A 3 21.29 -31.78 36.04
CA GLN A 3 21.06 -30.37 35.68
C GLN A 3 20.70 -30.16 34.19
N CYS A 4 21.20 -31.00 33.28
CA CYS A 4 20.82 -30.92 31.88
C CYS A 4 19.35 -31.36 31.66
N ARG A 5 18.90 -32.35 32.40
CA ARG A 5 17.49 -32.84 32.33
C ARG A 5 16.48 -31.82 32.83
N GLU A 6 16.83 -31.08 33.88
CA GLU A 6 15.95 -30.07 34.46
C GLU A 6 15.87 -28.78 33.63
N ARG A 7 16.89 -28.51 32.85
CA ARG A 7 16.99 -27.25 32.07
C ARG A 7 16.74 -27.43 30.56
N LEU A 8 16.57 -28.64 30.07
CA LEU A 8 16.31 -28.94 28.67
C LEU A 8 14.79 -28.99 28.43
N HIS A 9 14.29 -28.06 27.63
CA HIS A 9 12.92 -28.03 27.19
C HIS A 9 12.84 -28.34 25.69
N ILE A 10 12.09 -29.34 25.32
CA ILE A 10 11.90 -29.74 23.93
C ILE A 10 10.51 -29.29 23.48
N VAL A 11 10.47 -28.50 22.44
CA VAL A 11 9.22 -28.03 21.82
C VAL A 11 9.07 -28.69 20.45
N LEU A 12 7.95 -29.36 20.22
CA LEU A 12 7.61 -30.02 18.98
C LEU A 12 6.45 -29.29 18.30
N ALA A 13 6.63 -28.85 17.07
CA ALA A 13 5.57 -28.21 16.29
C ALA A 13 5.10 -29.15 15.18
N PHE A 14 3.83 -29.54 15.22
CA PHE A 14 3.21 -30.42 14.23
C PHE A 14 1.94 -29.80 13.66
N SER A 15 1.69 -30.06 12.38
CA SER A 15 0.39 -29.78 11.78
C SER A 15 -0.59 -30.89 12.16
N PRO A 16 -1.78 -30.58 12.70
CA PRO A 16 -2.80 -31.56 12.99
C PRO A 16 -3.52 -32.08 11.74
N VAL A 17 -3.24 -31.49 10.58
CA VAL A 17 -3.92 -31.80 9.33
C VAL A 17 -3.30 -33.05 8.69
N GLY A 18 -4.15 -34.03 8.39
CA GLY A 18 -3.77 -35.26 7.70
C GLY A 18 -3.47 -36.43 8.64
N GLU A 19 -3.17 -37.58 8.03
CA GLU A 19 -2.94 -38.84 8.76
C GLU A 19 -1.54 -38.92 9.38
N GLN A 20 -0.60 -38.12 8.93
CA GLN A 20 0.78 -38.19 9.40
C GLN A 20 0.90 -37.92 10.90
N PHE A 21 0.18 -36.93 11.42
CA PHE A 21 0.17 -36.63 12.84
C PHE A 21 -0.44 -37.79 13.65
N ARG A 22 -1.56 -38.35 13.19
CA ARG A 22 -2.21 -39.50 13.82
C ARG A 22 -1.31 -40.73 13.85
N ASN A 23 -0.58 -41.01 12.76
CA ASN A 23 0.36 -42.12 12.67
C ASN A 23 1.55 -41.93 13.63
N ARG A 24 2.07 -40.68 13.75
CA ARG A 24 3.15 -40.36 14.70
C ARG A 24 2.68 -40.52 16.15
N CYS A 25 1.48 -40.09 16.48
CA CYS A 25 0.92 -40.29 17.82
C CYS A 25 0.71 -41.78 18.16
N ARG A 26 0.37 -42.63 17.18
CA ARG A 26 0.26 -44.06 17.36
C ARG A 26 1.63 -44.73 17.53
N GLN A 27 2.63 -44.29 16.77
CA GLN A 27 4.00 -44.83 16.86
C GLN A 27 4.72 -44.41 18.14
N PHE A 28 4.42 -43.17 18.63
CA PHE A 28 5.09 -42.60 19.79
C PHE A 28 4.05 -42.10 20.80
N PRO A 29 3.45 -43.00 21.60
CA PRO A 29 2.40 -42.65 22.59
C PRO A 29 2.87 -41.62 23.62
N SER A 30 4.18 -41.54 23.88
CA SER A 30 4.78 -40.58 24.80
C SER A 30 4.53 -39.12 24.41
N ILE A 31 4.29 -38.82 23.12
CA ILE A 31 3.91 -37.49 22.66
C ILE A 31 2.61 -37.03 23.31
N ILE A 32 1.65 -37.95 23.45
CA ILE A 32 0.34 -37.64 24.07
C ILE A 32 0.40 -37.71 25.59
N ASN A 33 1.09 -38.71 26.12
CA ASN A 33 1.04 -39.01 27.56
C ASN A 33 2.04 -38.19 28.38
N CYS A 34 3.14 -37.73 27.80
CA CYS A 34 4.23 -37.08 28.52
C CYS A 34 4.46 -35.62 28.14
N CYS A 35 3.76 -35.09 27.13
CA CYS A 35 3.90 -33.72 26.67
C CYS A 35 2.62 -32.92 26.94
N THR A 36 2.78 -31.67 27.24
CA THR A 36 1.66 -30.70 27.21
C THR A 36 1.35 -30.36 25.77
N ILE A 37 0.09 -30.44 25.35
CA ILE A 37 -0.32 -30.19 23.98
C ILE A 37 -1.12 -28.90 23.94
N ASP A 38 -0.58 -27.91 23.23
CA ASP A 38 -1.24 -26.65 22.97
C ASP A 38 -1.83 -26.65 21.56
N TRP A 39 -3.12 -26.47 21.45
CA TRP A 39 -3.83 -26.43 20.19
C TRP A 39 -3.98 -24.99 19.68
N TYR A 40 -3.36 -24.69 18.54
CA TYR A 40 -3.49 -23.39 17.87
C TYR A 40 -4.58 -23.49 16.80
N ASN A 41 -5.77 -23.05 17.15
CA ASN A 41 -6.90 -22.97 16.24
C ASN A 41 -6.88 -21.66 15.42
N ALA A 42 -7.68 -21.62 14.35
CA ALA A 42 -7.91 -20.38 13.61
C ALA A 42 -8.46 -19.29 14.55
N TRP A 43 -8.02 -18.06 14.35
CA TRP A 43 -8.49 -16.95 15.17
C TRP A 43 -9.97 -16.66 14.90
N PRO A 44 -10.78 -16.43 15.94
CA PRO A 44 -12.14 -15.97 15.77
C PRO A 44 -12.17 -14.52 15.22
N LYS A 45 -13.30 -14.12 14.64
CA LYS A 45 -13.48 -12.79 14.04
C LYS A 45 -13.16 -11.65 14.99
N ASP A 46 -13.59 -11.76 16.25
CA ASP A 46 -13.36 -10.74 17.27
C ASP A 46 -11.87 -10.56 17.58
N ALA A 47 -11.11 -11.66 17.58
CA ALA A 47 -9.66 -11.59 17.78
C ALA A 47 -8.97 -10.96 16.58
N LEU A 48 -9.36 -11.33 15.35
CA LEU A 48 -8.84 -10.70 14.12
C LEU A 48 -9.12 -9.20 14.12
N TYR A 49 -10.35 -8.80 14.45
CA TYR A 49 -10.73 -7.39 14.54
C TYR A 49 -9.91 -6.65 15.59
N SER A 50 -9.81 -7.18 16.80
CA SER A 50 -9.07 -6.53 17.90
C SER A 50 -7.60 -6.33 17.58
N VAL A 51 -6.96 -7.30 16.92
CA VAL A 51 -5.56 -7.22 16.50
C VAL A 51 -5.39 -6.17 15.39
N ALA A 52 -6.28 -6.16 14.38
CA ALA A 52 -6.23 -5.16 13.32
C ALA A 52 -6.45 -3.75 13.87
N TYR A 53 -7.47 -3.58 14.69
CA TYR A 53 -7.78 -2.29 15.32
C TYR A 53 -6.60 -1.73 16.09
N ARG A 54 -5.96 -2.55 16.93
CA ARG A 54 -4.77 -2.15 17.69
C ARG A 54 -3.60 -1.77 16.80
N GLN A 55 -3.34 -2.53 15.75
CA GLN A 55 -2.26 -2.23 14.79
C GLN A 55 -2.50 -0.89 14.05
N TYR A 56 -3.75 -0.60 13.68
CA TYR A 56 -4.11 0.68 13.07
C TYR A 56 -4.08 1.83 14.07
N GLU A 57 -4.46 1.60 15.32
CA GLU A 57 -4.40 2.59 16.41
C GLU A 57 -2.94 3.01 16.71
N GLU A 58 -2.01 2.07 16.79
CA GLU A 58 -0.57 2.34 16.96
C GLU A 58 0.03 3.21 15.84
N ASN A 59 -0.58 3.19 14.65
CA ASN A 59 -0.17 3.97 13.50
C ASN A 59 -1.07 5.18 13.20
N GLU A 60 -2.09 5.43 14.02
CA GLU A 60 -3.13 6.43 13.82
C GLU A 60 -2.56 7.83 13.61
N THR A 61 -1.74 8.32 14.54
CA THR A 61 -1.15 9.65 14.50
C THR A 61 -0.25 9.88 13.30
N LYS A 62 0.50 8.86 12.91
CA LYS A 62 1.45 8.94 11.77
C LYS A 62 0.74 8.90 10.43
N LEU A 63 -0.39 8.22 10.36
CA LEU A 63 -1.09 7.93 9.11
C LEU A 63 -2.45 8.62 8.98
N GLY A 64 -2.93 9.36 10.01
CA GLY A 64 -4.21 10.07 9.98
C GLY A 64 -5.39 9.12 9.76
N LEU A 65 -5.43 8.02 10.50
CA LEU A 65 -6.43 6.95 10.36
C LEU A 65 -7.62 7.14 11.32
N GLN A 66 -7.74 8.30 11.99
CA GLN A 66 -8.68 8.53 13.09
C GLN A 66 -10.12 8.14 12.75
N ASP A 67 -10.59 8.51 11.56
CA ASP A 67 -11.98 8.29 11.17
C ASP A 67 -12.21 6.95 10.44
N VAL A 68 -11.15 6.25 10.04
CA VAL A 68 -11.26 5.07 9.15
C VAL A 68 -10.73 3.77 9.78
N LYS A 69 -10.15 3.81 10.96
CA LYS A 69 -9.54 2.63 11.60
C LYS A 69 -10.51 1.47 11.80
N GLU A 70 -11.76 1.75 12.20
CA GLU A 70 -12.79 0.72 12.38
C GLU A 70 -13.18 0.07 11.05
N VAL A 71 -13.35 0.90 10.02
CA VAL A 71 -13.67 0.40 8.68
C VAL A 71 -12.53 -0.44 8.12
N LEU A 72 -11.28 -0.03 8.33
CA LEU A 72 -10.10 -0.78 7.91
C LEU A 72 -9.94 -2.10 8.66
N ALA A 73 -10.22 -2.10 9.97
CA ALA A 73 -10.20 -3.33 10.76
C ALA A 73 -11.23 -4.33 10.25
N ASN A 74 -12.47 -3.89 10.02
CA ASN A 74 -13.52 -4.73 9.45
C ASN A 74 -13.19 -5.21 8.03
N ALA A 75 -12.64 -4.34 7.18
CA ALA A 75 -12.20 -4.70 5.84
C ALA A 75 -11.10 -5.77 5.86
N SER A 76 -10.14 -5.65 6.78
CA SER A 76 -9.06 -6.63 6.93
C SER A 76 -9.60 -8.01 7.35
N VAL A 77 -10.57 -8.05 8.27
CA VAL A 77 -11.25 -9.29 8.67
C VAL A 77 -11.99 -9.89 7.48
N PHE A 78 -12.75 -9.07 6.75
CA PHE A 78 -13.49 -9.54 5.57
C PHE A 78 -12.57 -10.12 4.50
N ILE A 79 -11.43 -9.46 4.21
CA ILE A 79 -10.43 -9.98 3.27
C ILE A 79 -9.91 -11.34 3.73
N HIS A 80 -9.54 -11.48 5.00
CA HIS A 80 -9.01 -12.73 5.53
C HIS A 80 -10.03 -13.88 5.42
N GLU A 81 -11.29 -13.60 5.74
CA GLU A 81 -12.37 -14.60 5.62
C GLU A 81 -12.66 -14.97 4.17
N SER A 82 -12.72 -13.99 3.27
CA SER A 82 -12.94 -14.27 1.84
C SER A 82 -11.83 -15.13 1.23
N VAL A 83 -10.58 -14.92 1.65
CA VAL A 83 -9.45 -15.76 1.23
C VAL A 83 -9.57 -17.18 1.80
N LYS A 84 -10.07 -17.33 3.02
CA LYS A 84 -10.32 -18.64 3.61
C LYS A 84 -11.38 -19.40 2.82
N ASP A 85 -12.49 -18.75 2.51
CA ASP A 85 -13.58 -19.36 1.72
C ASP A 85 -13.09 -19.73 0.30
N ALA A 86 -12.31 -18.84 -0.32
CA ALA A 86 -11.68 -19.12 -1.61
C ALA A 86 -10.69 -20.30 -1.54
N SER A 87 -9.98 -20.47 -0.42
CA SER A 87 -9.06 -21.61 -0.21
C SER A 87 -9.81 -22.94 -0.12
N ASP A 88 -11.00 -22.94 0.47
CA ASP A 88 -11.83 -24.14 0.55
C ASP A 88 -12.40 -24.52 -0.83
N LEU A 89 -12.84 -23.54 -1.64
CA LEU A 89 -13.22 -23.76 -3.03
C LEU A 89 -12.04 -24.28 -3.87
N TYR A 90 -10.89 -23.67 -3.73
CA TYR A 90 -9.67 -24.09 -4.41
C TYR A 90 -9.29 -25.55 -4.10
N PHE A 91 -9.46 -25.94 -2.83
CA PHE A 91 -9.26 -27.34 -2.44
C PHE A 91 -10.31 -28.27 -3.06
N ALA A 92 -11.57 -27.85 -3.13
CA ALA A 92 -12.64 -28.66 -3.72
C ALA A 92 -12.38 -28.92 -5.21
N GLU A 93 -11.93 -27.92 -5.95
CA GLU A 93 -11.71 -27.99 -7.40
C GLU A 93 -10.37 -28.66 -7.77
N LEU A 94 -9.29 -28.21 -7.16
CA LEU A 94 -7.93 -28.59 -7.57
C LEU A 94 -7.24 -29.60 -6.64
N ARG A 95 -7.88 -29.95 -5.52
CA ARG A 95 -7.30 -30.85 -4.48
C ARG A 95 -5.98 -30.34 -3.90
N ARG A 96 -5.72 -29.03 -4.03
CA ARG A 96 -4.55 -28.37 -3.44
C ARG A 96 -5.00 -27.50 -2.28
N ARG A 97 -4.27 -27.58 -1.17
CA ARG A 97 -4.56 -26.75 0.01
C ARG A 97 -3.68 -25.50 0.01
N ASN A 98 -4.31 -24.36 0.15
CA ASN A 98 -3.65 -23.12 0.54
C ASN A 98 -4.08 -22.79 1.97
N TYR A 99 -3.12 -22.61 2.87
CA TYR A 99 -3.43 -22.37 4.29
C TYR A 99 -3.37 -20.88 4.58
N THR A 100 -4.49 -20.32 5.03
CA THR A 100 -4.52 -18.98 5.62
C THR A 100 -4.10 -19.07 7.08
N THR A 101 -3.02 -18.39 7.43
CA THR A 101 -2.46 -18.40 8.77
C THR A 101 -2.63 -17.04 9.45
N PRO A 102 -2.61 -16.97 10.81
CA PRO A 102 -2.55 -15.69 11.51
C PRO A 102 -1.35 -14.83 11.08
N THR A 103 -0.24 -15.44 10.71
CA THR A 103 0.95 -14.73 10.20
C THR A 103 0.63 -13.98 8.91
N SER A 104 -0.04 -14.63 7.94
CA SER A 104 -0.42 -13.96 6.68
C SER A 104 -1.40 -12.82 6.90
N TYR A 105 -2.24 -12.89 7.94
CA TYR A 105 -3.11 -11.80 8.34
C TYR A 105 -2.33 -10.60 8.89
N LEU A 106 -1.35 -10.85 9.76
CA LEU A 106 -0.47 -9.80 10.29
C LEU A 106 0.37 -9.15 9.18
N ASP A 107 0.85 -9.95 8.23
CA ASP A 107 1.59 -9.46 7.07
C ASP A 107 0.72 -8.60 6.14
N LEU A 108 -0.56 -8.94 5.98
CA LEU A 108 -1.52 -8.11 5.25
C LEU A 108 -1.61 -6.71 5.87
N ILE A 109 -1.85 -6.63 7.19
CA ILE A 109 -1.97 -5.36 7.90
C ILE A 109 -0.67 -4.56 7.81
N LYS A 110 0.47 -5.21 8.05
CA LYS A 110 1.79 -4.58 7.98
C LYS A 110 2.08 -4.03 6.59
N THR A 111 1.84 -4.82 5.56
CA THR A 111 2.04 -4.40 4.16
C THR A 111 1.15 -3.21 3.81
N TYR A 112 -0.12 -3.23 4.23
CA TYR A 112 -1.03 -2.11 4.02
C TYR A 112 -0.52 -0.82 4.68
N VAL A 113 -0.09 -0.89 5.94
CA VAL A 113 0.49 0.25 6.68
C VAL A 113 1.75 0.79 5.98
N GLU A 114 2.62 -0.09 5.49
CA GLU A 114 3.83 0.30 4.77
C GLU A 114 3.50 0.96 3.41
N MET A 115 2.55 0.44 2.66
CA MET A 115 2.09 1.03 1.40
C MET A 115 1.49 2.42 1.64
N LEU A 116 0.60 2.53 2.62
CA LEU A 116 -0.02 3.80 2.97
C LEU A 116 1.01 4.86 3.40
N ARG A 117 2.05 4.45 4.13
CA ARG A 117 3.17 5.33 4.51
C ARG A 117 3.93 5.86 3.29
N LYS A 118 4.17 5.01 2.30
CA LYS A 118 4.81 5.42 1.04
C LYS A 118 3.92 6.38 0.24
N ASP A 119 2.65 6.06 0.12
CA ASP A 119 1.71 6.87 -0.66
C ASP A 119 1.47 8.25 -0.04
N LYS A 120 1.47 8.35 1.29
CA LYS A 120 1.41 9.64 2.01
C LYS A 120 2.58 10.59 1.70
N VAL A 121 3.70 10.08 1.25
CA VAL A 121 4.83 10.91 0.79
C VAL A 121 4.71 11.20 -0.70
N ILE A 122 4.36 10.21 -1.49
CA ILE A 122 4.33 10.32 -2.97
C ILE A 122 3.18 11.21 -3.44
N VAL A 123 1.98 11.02 -2.90
CA VAL A 123 0.77 11.73 -3.37
C VAL A 123 0.85 13.23 -3.12
N PRO A 124 1.20 13.74 -1.93
CA PRO A 124 1.36 15.19 -1.70
C PRO A 124 2.44 15.82 -2.58
N ASN A 125 3.57 15.13 -2.77
CA ASN A 125 4.62 15.62 -3.65
C ASN A 125 4.15 15.77 -5.11
N LYS A 126 3.37 14.80 -5.61
CA LYS A 126 2.73 14.91 -6.92
C LYS A 126 1.73 16.07 -6.96
N MET A 127 0.92 16.23 -5.92
CA MET A 127 -0.06 17.31 -5.82
C MET A 127 0.60 18.69 -5.88
N ILE A 128 1.66 18.91 -5.09
CA ILE A 128 2.45 20.16 -5.11
C ILE A 128 3.04 20.41 -6.48
N ARG A 129 3.59 19.37 -7.13
CA ARG A 129 4.13 19.49 -8.48
C ARG A 129 3.08 19.94 -9.50
N TYR A 130 1.88 19.35 -9.44
CA TYR A 130 0.79 19.74 -10.35
C TYR A 130 0.25 21.13 -10.05
N GLN A 131 0.10 21.51 -8.77
CA GLN A 131 -0.30 22.87 -8.39
C GLN A 131 0.70 23.92 -8.89
N ASN A 132 2.00 23.68 -8.70
CA ASN A 132 3.04 24.57 -9.20
C ASN A 132 3.02 24.67 -10.74
N GLY A 133 2.78 23.53 -11.43
CA GLY A 133 2.63 23.50 -12.88
C GLY A 133 1.43 24.34 -13.35
N LEU A 134 0.28 24.19 -12.72
CA LEU A 134 -0.92 24.96 -13.04
C LEU A 134 -0.74 26.46 -12.79
N SER A 135 -0.11 26.84 -11.67
CA SER A 135 0.20 28.25 -11.37
C SER A 135 1.09 28.87 -12.44
N ARG A 136 2.17 28.16 -12.84
CA ARG A 136 3.07 28.63 -13.92
C ARG A 136 2.35 28.75 -15.25
N LEU A 137 1.46 27.82 -15.58
CA LEU A 137 0.67 27.91 -16.81
C LEU A 137 -0.26 29.12 -16.80
N ALA A 138 -0.92 29.39 -15.66
CA ALA A 138 -1.76 30.57 -15.51
C ALA A 138 -0.96 31.88 -15.67
N GLU A 139 0.18 31.99 -15.00
CA GLU A 139 1.09 33.13 -15.13
C GLU A 139 1.59 33.33 -16.56
N THR A 140 1.98 32.22 -17.22
CA THR A 140 2.44 32.25 -18.61
C THR A 140 1.34 32.70 -19.57
N ASN A 141 0.11 32.23 -19.39
CA ASN A 141 -1.03 32.68 -20.20
C ASN A 141 -1.27 34.18 -20.08
N VAL A 142 -1.21 34.72 -18.86
CA VAL A 142 -1.32 36.19 -18.67
C VAL A 142 -0.17 36.94 -19.40
N MET A 143 1.08 36.45 -19.26
CA MET A 143 2.23 37.05 -19.95
C MET A 143 2.08 36.98 -21.47
N VAL A 144 1.61 35.86 -22.01
CA VAL A 144 1.39 35.69 -23.45
C VAL A 144 0.31 36.65 -23.95
N ASP A 145 -0.77 36.82 -23.20
CA ASP A 145 -1.81 37.77 -23.59
C ASP A 145 -1.33 39.22 -23.54
N ASP A 146 -0.52 39.59 -22.57
CA ASP A 146 0.11 40.92 -22.52
C ASP A 146 1.14 41.13 -23.65
N LEU A 147 1.93 40.11 -23.97
CA LEU A 147 2.83 40.14 -25.09
C LEU A 147 2.09 40.29 -26.43
N LYS A 148 0.98 39.55 -26.63
CA LYS A 148 0.11 39.69 -27.80
C LYS A 148 -0.41 41.11 -27.94
N LYS A 149 -0.91 41.72 -26.86
CA LYS A 149 -1.39 43.10 -26.86
C LYS A 149 -0.30 44.11 -27.20
N LYS A 150 0.93 43.91 -26.70
CA LYS A 150 2.11 44.73 -27.07
C LYS A 150 2.49 44.54 -28.51
N LEU A 151 2.48 43.33 -29.03
CA LEU A 151 2.82 43.01 -30.41
C LEU A 151 1.84 43.66 -31.39
N ILE A 152 0.53 43.59 -31.10
CA ILE A 152 -0.49 44.26 -31.95
C ILE A 152 -0.29 45.78 -31.98
N LYS A 153 0.17 46.41 -30.90
CA LYS A 153 0.47 47.83 -30.87
C LYS A 153 1.74 48.20 -31.62
N LEU A 154 2.76 47.33 -31.62
CA LEU A 154 4.03 47.57 -32.27
C LEU A 154 4.02 47.24 -33.78
N MET A 155 3.11 46.36 -34.23
CA MET A 155 3.02 45.99 -35.66
C MET A 155 2.90 47.20 -36.60
N PRO A 156 2.00 48.19 -36.38
CA PRO A 156 1.89 49.33 -37.26
C PRO A 156 3.16 50.18 -37.28
N GLU A 157 3.85 50.34 -36.13
CA GLU A 157 5.12 51.08 -36.06
C GLU A 157 6.25 50.36 -36.84
N ILE A 158 6.27 49.03 -36.81
CA ILE A 158 7.23 48.24 -37.58
C ILE A 158 6.94 48.33 -39.08
N GLU A 159 5.69 48.27 -39.49
CA GLU A 159 5.28 48.42 -40.89
C GLU A 159 5.63 49.79 -41.45
N GLU A 160 5.40 50.85 -40.66
CA GLU A 160 5.74 52.22 -41.04
C GLU A 160 7.26 52.42 -41.19
N LYS A 161 8.04 51.94 -40.23
CA LYS A 161 9.51 51.98 -40.29
C LYS A 161 10.09 51.11 -41.42
N THR A 162 9.47 49.98 -41.73
CA THR A 162 9.88 49.10 -42.79
C THR A 162 9.65 49.77 -44.15
N LYS A 163 8.51 50.43 -44.34
CA LYS A 163 8.23 51.21 -45.54
C LYS A 163 9.22 52.36 -45.75
N ALA A 164 9.42 53.16 -44.65
CA ALA A 164 10.39 54.24 -44.67
C ALA A 164 11.83 53.78 -45.00
N THR A 165 12.22 52.63 -44.48
CA THR A 165 13.53 52.05 -44.78
C THR A 165 13.63 51.53 -46.21
N GLN A 166 12.55 50.92 -46.72
CA GLN A 166 12.50 50.52 -48.15
C GLN A 166 12.58 51.70 -49.15
N GLU A 167 11.85 52.78 -48.81
CA GLU A 167 11.93 54.02 -49.62
C GLU A 167 13.34 54.60 -49.58
N MET A 168 14.02 54.65 -48.46
CA MET A 168 15.38 55.10 -48.28
C MET A 168 16.40 54.25 -49.06
N VAL A 169 16.20 52.94 -49.15
CA VAL A 169 17.05 52.02 -49.89
C VAL A 169 16.91 52.26 -51.39
N VAL A 170 15.69 52.50 -51.89
CA VAL A 170 15.43 52.79 -53.27
C VAL A 170 16.05 54.13 -53.68
N ASP A 171 16.03 55.14 -52.78
CA ASP A 171 16.71 56.49 -53.09
C ASP A 171 18.21 56.40 -52.98
N LEU A 172 18.83 55.38 -52.44
CA LEU A 172 20.30 55.16 -52.41
C LEU A 172 20.81 54.29 -53.55
N GLU A 173 19.94 53.60 -54.26
CA GLU A 173 20.29 52.78 -55.44
C GLU A 173 20.16 53.59 -56.80
N VAL A 174 19.76 54.87 -56.74
CA VAL A 174 19.74 55.80 -57.84
C VAL A 174 20.98 56.70 -57.76
#